data_f1362d24fbcc6db779174d7d6866e43d
#
_entry.id   f1362d24fbcc6db779174d7d6866e43d
#
_cell.length_a   1.000
_cell.length_b   1.000
_cell.length_c   1.000
_cell.angle_alpha   90.00
_cell.angle_beta   90.00
_cell.angle_gamma   90.00
#
_symmetry.space_group_name_H-M   'P 1'
#
loop_
_entity.id
_entity.type
_entity.pdbx_description
1 polymer ?
#
loop_
_entity_poly.entity_id
_entity_poly.type
_entity_poly.pdbx_seq_one_letter_code
_entity_poly.pdbx_strand_id
1 'polypeptide(L)'
;MAYPVDTAHHILVIQPLVGIGDMIWHKPWIDALAARTTVTLAAKPTAQTAILFPPEQHAGLHHLHIQRSLRGRKGRHDGISGFFRLVADFRNSGADTAIILHHSPRYAMAAKLAGIKVRLGYGHTSHNIGLNAGTVLDKAMLKDSHAIDRIARFSAENGFGLEQPHWHLAPKAQAIDWATMWLAEHHLLAPNGRPLPYLIYGIGAMHEARRWSAENFAALAGLIAKSRLTMPILIIAAPNEEHIVNAIMAAAPKPSDLVPVICPLTEAVALMSQANGFVGNDSGLLNIMACLNIPALGLFSKSKPLEYSPYLYKLELFAEQDYGSKGLIDSITPEDVFARMLEIWPDRS
;
A
#
# COMPACT_ATOMS: atom_id res chain seq x y z
N MET A 1 31.35 -11.16 -12.02
CA MET A 1 30.71 -12.38 -11.45
C MET A 1 29.22 -12.25 -11.66
N ALA A 2 28.55 -13.33 -12.09
CA ALA A 2 27.08 -13.31 -12.18
C ALA A 2 26.48 -13.27 -10.75
N TYR A 3 25.46 -12.47 -10.55
CA TYR A 3 24.75 -12.46 -9.27
C TYR A 3 23.87 -13.71 -9.13
N PRO A 4 23.62 -14.21 -7.91
CA PRO A 4 22.77 -15.39 -7.71
C PRO A 4 21.35 -15.27 -8.30
N VAL A 5 20.85 -14.04 -8.46
CA VAL A 5 19.54 -13.76 -9.03
C VAL A 5 19.49 -13.96 -10.55
N ASP A 6 20.64 -13.76 -11.25
CA ASP A 6 20.71 -13.88 -12.72
C ASP A 6 20.56 -15.34 -13.21
N THR A 7 20.85 -16.31 -12.33
CA THR A 7 20.77 -17.75 -12.64
C THR A 7 19.53 -18.42 -12.05
N ALA A 8 18.67 -17.67 -11.38
CA ALA A 8 17.46 -18.20 -10.78
C ALA A 8 16.40 -18.52 -11.83
N HIS A 9 15.84 -19.73 -11.77
CA HIS A 9 14.71 -20.13 -12.62
C HIS A 9 13.36 -19.87 -11.94
N HIS A 10 13.33 -19.92 -10.60
CA HIS A 10 12.14 -19.67 -9.81
C HIS A 10 12.52 -19.02 -8.47
N ILE A 11 12.07 -17.82 -8.24
CA ILE A 11 12.36 -17.03 -7.04
C ILE A 11 11.19 -17.05 -6.07
N LEU A 12 11.43 -17.43 -4.81
CA LEU A 12 10.50 -17.20 -3.70
C LEU A 12 10.83 -15.85 -3.05
N VAL A 13 10.01 -14.83 -3.30
CA VAL A 13 10.10 -13.53 -2.61
C VAL A 13 9.27 -13.59 -1.32
N ILE A 14 9.90 -13.36 -0.17
CA ILE A 14 9.25 -13.43 1.14
C ILE A 14 9.14 -12.01 1.72
N GLN A 15 7.93 -11.44 1.68
CA GLN A 15 7.59 -10.13 2.23
C GLN A 15 6.39 -10.27 3.18
N PRO A 16 6.60 -10.55 4.48
CA PRO A 16 5.55 -10.93 5.43
C PRO A 16 4.98 -9.76 6.22
N LEU A 17 5.18 -8.52 5.82
CA LEU A 17 4.59 -7.34 6.46
C LEU A 17 3.08 -7.30 6.21
N VAL A 18 2.36 -6.55 7.04
CA VAL A 18 0.90 -6.63 7.08
C VAL A 18 0.18 -5.59 6.21
N GLY A 19 0.87 -4.49 5.87
CA GLY A 19 0.27 -3.34 5.22
C GLY A 19 0.29 -3.44 3.70
N ILE A 20 -0.72 -2.86 3.06
CA ILE A 20 -0.74 -2.64 1.60
C ILE A 20 0.41 -1.72 1.21
N GLY A 21 0.63 -0.63 1.96
CA GLY A 21 1.74 0.30 1.74
C GLY A 21 3.11 -0.40 1.79
N ASP A 22 3.32 -1.28 2.79
CA ASP A 22 4.54 -2.10 2.88
C ASP A 22 4.81 -2.90 1.61
N MET A 23 3.77 -3.46 0.98
CA MET A 23 3.90 -4.22 -0.25
C MET A 23 4.14 -3.30 -1.45
N ILE A 24 3.44 -2.18 -1.52
CA ILE A 24 3.62 -1.17 -2.58
C ILE A 24 5.07 -0.68 -2.61
N TRP A 25 5.70 -0.43 -1.47
CA TRP A 25 7.09 0.01 -1.40
C TRP A 25 8.09 -0.97 -2.01
N HIS A 26 7.76 -2.26 -2.04
CA HIS A 26 8.59 -3.29 -2.66
C HIS A 26 8.17 -3.62 -4.11
N LYS A 27 7.01 -3.11 -4.55
CA LYS A 27 6.39 -3.51 -5.82
C LYS A 27 7.31 -3.37 -7.04
N PRO A 28 8.04 -2.27 -7.30
CA PRO A 28 8.86 -2.14 -8.49
C PRO A 28 9.91 -3.25 -8.64
N TRP A 29 10.53 -3.67 -7.54
CA TRP A 29 11.52 -4.75 -7.55
C TRP A 29 10.90 -6.13 -7.76
N ILE A 30 9.71 -6.36 -7.18
CA ILE A 30 8.96 -7.61 -7.40
C ILE A 30 8.50 -7.70 -8.85
N ASP A 31 8.00 -6.60 -9.44
CA ASP A 31 7.63 -6.50 -10.86
C ASP A 31 8.84 -6.80 -11.77
N ALA A 32 9.98 -6.20 -11.47
CA ALA A 32 11.20 -6.41 -12.24
C ALA A 32 11.72 -7.86 -12.17
N LEU A 33 11.59 -8.52 -11.02
CA LEU A 33 11.91 -9.94 -10.88
C LEU A 33 10.91 -10.80 -11.66
N ALA A 34 9.61 -10.54 -11.53
CA ALA A 34 8.55 -11.29 -12.23
C ALA A 34 8.60 -11.12 -13.76
N ALA A 35 9.16 -10.02 -14.25
CA ALA A 35 9.40 -9.82 -15.68
C ALA A 35 10.55 -10.67 -16.24
N ARG A 36 11.45 -11.19 -15.39
CA ARG A 36 12.64 -11.94 -15.78
C ARG A 36 12.50 -13.44 -15.55
N THR A 37 11.78 -13.85 -14.52
CA THR A 37 11.68 -15.26 -14.10
C THR A 37 10.37 -15.52 -13.37
N THR A 38 10.07 -16.79 -13.14
CA THR A 38 8.93 -17.17 -12.29
C THR A 38 9.14 -16.69 -10.86
N VAL A 39 8.15 -16.05 -10.27
CA VAL A 39 8.17 -15.56 -8.89
C VAL A 39 7.02 -16.16 -8.09
N THR A 40 7.31 -16.74 -6.93
CA THR A 40 6.31 -16.98 -5.89
C THR A 40 6.42 -15.90 -4.82
N LEU A 41 5.40 -15.06 -4.68
CA LEU A 41 5.33 -14.00 -3.67
C LEU A 41 4.67 -14.52 -2.39
N ALA A 42 5.45 -14.76 -1.37
CA ALA A 42 4.99 -15.18 -0.05
C ALA A 42 4.72 -13.96 0.84
N ALA A 43 3.45 -13.66 1.05
CA ALA A 43 2.99 -12.48 1.77
C ALA A 43 1.80 -12.78 2.68
N LYS A 44 1.48 -11.86 3.59
CA LYS A 44 0.23 -11.96 4.37
C LYS A 44 -0.99 -11.61 3.49
N PRO A 45 -2.16 -12.22 3.73
CA PRO A 45 -3.38 -11.88 2.99
C PRO A 45 -3.75 -10.39 3.06
N THR A 46 -3.45 -9.74 4.18
CA THR A 46 -3.71 -8.30 4.39
C THR A 46 -2.89 -7.37 3.47
N ALA A 47 -1.80 -7.86 2.89
CA ALA A 47 -1.01 -7.10 1.91
C ALA A 47 -1.69 -7.01 0.53
N GLN A 48 -2.84 -7.71 0.32
CA GLN A 48 -3.68 -7.62 -0.88
C GLN A 48 -2.93 -7.87 -2.20
N THR A 49 -2.01 -8.84 -2.18
CA THR A 49 -1.10 -9.09 -3.32
C THR A 49 -1.84 -9.40 -4.63
N ALA A 50 -3.00 -10.05 -4.58
CA ALA A 50 -3.80 -10.36 -5.78
C ALA A 50 -4.41 -9.09 -6.46
N ILE A 51 -4.47 -7.97 -5.73
CA ILE A 51 -4.87 -6.67 -6.27
C ILE A 51 -3.65 -5.93 -6.82
N LEU A 52 -2.54 -5.96 -6.09
CA LEU A 52 -1.31 -5.25 -6.46
C LEU A 52 -0.55 -5.92 -7.61
N PHE A 53 -0.69 -7.24 -7.75
CA PHE A 53 -0.06 -8.07 -8.79
C PHE A 53 -1.11 -8.99 -9.41
N PRO A 54 -2.06 -8.47 -10.18
CA PRO A 54 -3.12 -9.28 -10.75
C PRO A 54 -2.54 -10.28 -11.77
N PRO A 55 -3.02 -11.55 -11.77
CA PRO A 55 -2.49 -12.61 -12.63
C PRO A 55 -2.53 -12.26 -14.13
N GLU A 56 -3.49 -11.46 -14.54
CA GLU A 56 -3.66 -11.01 -15.93
C GLU A 56 -2.49 -10.15 -16.42
N GLN A 57 -1.80 -9.51 -15.51
CA GLN A 57 -0.65 -8.63 -15.77
C GLN A 57 0.68 -9.26 -15.34
N HIS A 58 0.63 -10.32 -14.52
CA HIS A 58 1.81 -10.97 -13.91
C HIS A 58 1.72 -12.49 -14.06
N ALA A 59 1.68 -12.99 -15.28
CA ALA A 59 1.52 -14.42 -15.58
C ALA A 59 2.57 -15.34 -14.90
N GLY A 60 3.79 -14.83 -14.70
CA GLY A 60 4.87 -15.56 -14.00
C GLY A 60 4.88 -15.37 -12.49
N LEU A 61 3.90 -14.68 -11.89
CA LEU A 61 3.86 -14.43 -10.45
C LEU A 61 2.77 -15.25 -9.78
N HIS A 62 3.16 -16.07 -8.81
CA HIS A 62 2.28 -16.90 -8.00
C HIS A 62 2.16 -16.36 -6.58
N HIS A 63 0.98 -16.46 -5.96
CA HIS A 63 0.73 -15.99 -4.61
C HIS A 63 0.79 -17.12 -3.59
N LEU A 64 1.56 -16.94 -2.51
CA LEU A 64 1.61 -17.82 -1.36
C LEU A 64 1.23 -17.04 -0.09
N HIS A 65 0.23 -17.50 0.62
CA HIS A 65 -0.27 -16.79 1.79
C HIS A 65 0.43 -17.21 3.09
N ILE A 66 1.20 -16.30 3.70
CA ILE A 66 1.77 -16.48 5.03
C ILE A 66 0.71 -16.14 6.08
N GLN A 67 0.05 -17.17 6.61
CA GLN A 67 -0.99 -17.03 7.62
C GLN A 67 -0.39 -17.12 9.03
N ARG A 68 0.08 -16.00 9.56
CA ARG A 68 0.53 -15.85 10.95
C ARG A 68 -0.43 -14.98 11.75
N SER A 69 -0.40 -15.16 13.07
CA SER A 69 -1.32 -14.47 13.98
C SER A 69 -1.41 -12.98 13.69
N LEU A 70 -2.65 -12.52 13.62
CA LEU A 70 -2.99 -11.12 13.45
C LEU A 70 -4.16 -10.82 14.40
N ARG A 71 -4.05 -9.75 15.19
CA ARG A 71 -5.09 -9.31 16.13
C ARG A 71 -5.59 -10.45 17.06
N GLY A 72 -4.66 -11.26 17.61
CA GLY A 72 -4.98 -12.31 18.59
C GLY A 72 -5.49 -13.63 17.99
N ARG A 73 -5.76 -13.72 16.68
CA ARG A 73 -6.16 -14.99 16.04
C ARG A 73 -4.94 -15.76 15.56
N LYS A 74 -4.83 -17.04 15.97
CA LYS A 74 -3.74 -17.93 15.50
C LYS A 74 -3.87 -18.19 14.01
N GLY A 75 -2.76 -18.08 13.28
CA GLY A 75 -2.67 -18.43 11.88
C GLY A 75 -2.16 -19.86 11.66
N ARG A 76 -2.33 -20.39 10.45
CA ARG A 76 -1.86 -21.74 10.02
C ARG A 76 -0.37 -21.93 10.23
N HIS A 77 0.43 -20.86 10.15
CA HIS A 77 1.89 -20.88 10.24
C HIS A 77 2.44 -20.47 11.62
N ASP A 78 1.63 -20.50 12.67
CA ASP A 78 2.07 -20.20 14.04
C ASP A 78 2.52 -21.44 14.81
N GLY A 79 3.38 -21.23 15.80
CA GLY A 79 3.98 -22.30 16.61
C GLY A 79 4.93 -23.19 15.83
N ILE A 80 5.28 -24.32 16.44
CA ILE A 80 6.24 -25.29 15.87
C ILE A 80 5.62 -26.03 14.67
N SER A 81 4.41 -26.57 14.80
CA SER A 81 3.71 -27.23 13.70
C SER A 81 3.47 -26.31 12.53
N GLY A 82 3.09 -25.06 12.80
CA GLY A 82 2.93 -24.03 11.77
C GLY A 82 4.23 -23.65 11.08
N PHE A 83 5.37 -23.75 11.76
CA PHE A 83 6.67 -23.57 11.13
C PHE A 83 6.96 -24.67 10.09
N PHE A 84 6.68 -25.92 10.41
CA PHE A 84 6.89 -27.03 9.46
C PHE A 84 5.88 -26.96 8.28
N ARG A 85 4.67 -26.45 8.51
CA ARG A 85 3.74 -26.14 7.39
C ARG A 85 4.29 -25.06 6.47
N LEU A 86 4.90 -24.00 7.03
CA LEU A 86 5.56 -22.97 6.23
C LEU A 86 6.73 -23.55 5.42
N VAL A 87 7.53 -24.44 6.02
CA VAL A 87 8.60 -25.18 5.31
C VAL A 87 8.03 -25.99 4.15
N ALA A 88 6.93 -26.71 4.37
CA ALA A 88 6.27 -27.49 3.32
C ALA A 88 5.73 -26.60 2.20
N ASP A 89 5.08 -25.48 2.53
CA ASP A 89 4.58 -24.55 1.53
C ASP A 89 5.70 -23.90 0.71
N PHE A 90 6.84 -23.55 1.34
CA PHE A 90 8.02 -23.07 0.62
C PHE A 90 8.63 -24.12 -0.29
N ARG A 91 8.70 -25.39 0.16
CA ARG A 91 9.16 -26.51 -0.68
C ARG A 91 8.25 -26.73 -1.88
N ASN A 92 6.94 -26.69 -1.66
CA ASN A 92 5.93 -26.88 -2.71
C ASN A 92 5.92 -25.76 -3.74
N SER A 93 6.48 -24.58 -3.44
CA SER A 93 6.65 -23.53 -4.44
C SER A 93 7.59 -23.96 -5.59
N GLY A 94 8.52 -24.91 -5.34
CA GLY A 94 9.49 -25.32 -6.34
C GLY A 94 10.61 -24.31 -6.58
N ALA A 95 10.72 -23.24 -5.79
CA ALA A 95 11.72 -22.21 -5.96
C ALA A 95 13.15 -22.75 -5.70
N ASP A 96 14.11 -22.35 -6.52
CA ASP A 96 15.53 -22.62 -6.34
C ASP A 96 16.25 -21.51 -5.55
N THR A 97 15.69 -20.31 -5.58
CA THR A 97 16.26 -19.10 -4.95
C THR A 97 15.20 -18.44 -4.05
N ALA A 98 15.61 -17.96 -2.87
CA ALA A 98 14.77 -17.18 -1.96
C ALA A 98 15.34 -15.78 -1.74
N ILE A 99 14.50 -14.76 -1.85
CA ILE A 99 14.78 -13.37 -1.49
C ILE A 99 13.91 -13.00 -0.29
N ILE A 100 14.55 -12.74 0.87
CA ILE A 100 13.87 -12.57 2.15
C ILE A 100 13.92 -11.09 2.56
N LEU A 101 12.83 -10.35 2.26
CA LEU A 101 12.69 -8.93 2.53
C LEU A 101 12.17 -8.66 3.96
N HIS A 102 12.75 -9.38 4.90
CA HIS A 102 12.39 -9.29 6.32
C HIS A 102 13.54 -9.77 7.20
N HIS A 103 13.61 -9.29 8.41
CA HIS A 103 14.69 -9.59 9.35
C HIS A 103 14.38 -10.73 10.36
N SER A 104 13.32 -11.51 10.21
CA SER A 104 13.04 -12.65 11.09
C SER A 104 13.78 -13.91 10.63
N PRO A 105 14.58 -14.57 11.51
CA PRO A 105 15.31 -15.80 11.18
C PRO A 105 14.38 -16.95 10.76
N ARG A 106 13.12 -16.89 11.18
CA ARG A 106 12.12 -17.89 10.87
C ARG A 106 12.00 -18.16 9.36
N TYR A 107 12.02 -17.11 8.54
CA TYR A 107 11.83 -17.22 7.09
C TYR A 107 13.09 -17.79 6.41
N ALA A 108 14.27 -17.34 6.81
CA ALA A 108 15.53 -17.86 6.31
C ALA A 108 15.71 -19.35 6.67
N MET A 109 15.37 -19.73 7.90
CA MET A 109 15.40 -21.12 8.34
C MET A 109 14.35 -21.99 7.62
N ALA A 110 13.14 -21.46 7.41
CA ALA A 110 12.11 -22.17 6.66
C ALA A 110 12.56 -22.43 5.22
N ALA A 111 13.12 -21.42 4.54
CA ALA A 111 13.67 -21.56 3.20
C ALA A 111 14.84 -22.59 3.14
N LYS A 112 15.72 -22.57 4.15
CA LYS A 112 16.80 -23.56 4.27
C LYS A 112 16.26 -24.99 4.41
N LEU A 113 15.32 -25.22 5.32
CA LEU A 113 14.73 -26.54 5.55
C LEU A 113 13.79 -26.98 4.41
N ALA A 114 13.25 -26.03 3.64
CA ALA A 114 12.54 -26.30 2.39
C ALA A 114 13.45 -26.87 1.28
N GLY A 115 14.77 -26.73 1.43
CA GLY A 115 15.75 -27.19 0.44
C GLY A 115 16.05 -26.16 -0.65
N ILE A 116 15.64 -24.89 -0.47
CA ILE A 116 15.93 -23.81 -1.42
C ILE A 116 17.45 -23.58 -1.41
N LYS A 117 18.08 -23.69 -2.57
CA LYS A 117 19.55 -23.74 -2.69
C LYS A 117 20.20 -22.39 -2.42
N VAL A 118 19.66 -21.30 -2.97
CA VAL A 118 20.18 -19.94 -2.85
C VAL A 118 19.26 -19.12 -1.96
N ARG A 119 19.80 -18.46 -0.93
CA ARG A 119 19.00 -17.70 0.03
C ARG A 119 19.68 -16.39 0.36
N LEU A 120 19.10 -15.31 -0.19
CA LEU A 120 19.49 -13.93 0.06
C LEU A 120 18.48 -13.29 1.03
N GLY A 121 18.87 -12.26 1.75
CA GLY A 121 17.95 -11.53 2.61
C GLY A 121 18.62 -10.35 3.30
N TYR A 122 17.80 -9.49 3.92
CA TYR A 122 18.29 -8.31 4.61
C TYR A 122 19.37 -8.59 5.68
N GLY A 123 19.36 -9.83 6.22
CA GLY A 123 20.30 -10.22 7.26
C GLY A 123 19.97 -9.62 8.61
N HIS A 124 20.85 -9.72 9.50
CA HIS A 124 21.00 -9.26 10.88
C HIS A 124 21.36 -10.42 11.80
N THR A 125 22.51 -10.37 12.46
CA THR A 125 23.03 -11.31 13.48
C THR A 125 22.54 -12.77 13.39
N SER A 126 21.43 -13.14 14.05
CA SER A 126 20.88 -14.50 14.04
C SER A 126 20.20 -14.91 12.71
N HIS A 127 19.89 -13.98 11.82
CA HIS A 127 19.24 -14.26 10.53
C HIS A 127 20.20 -14.84 9.50
N ASN A 128 21.50 -14.53 9.64
CA ASN A 128 22.52 -14.99 8.70
C ASN A 128 22.66 -16.52 8.71
N ILE A 129 22.21 -17.20 9.78
CA ILE A 129 22.27 -18.67 9.89
C ILE A 129 21.51 -19.40 8.76
N GLY A 130 20.41 -18.79 8.27
CA GLY A 130 19.62 -19.36 7.19
C GLY A 130 20.03 -18.90 5.79
N LEU A 131 20.79 -17.81 5.67
CA LEU A 131 21.26 -17.24 4.42
C LEU A 131 22.56 -17.90 3.98
N ASN A 132 22.84 -17.93 2.68
CA ASN A 132 24.08 -18.49 2.14
C ASN A 132 24.57 -17.77 0.88
N ALA A 133 23.93 -16.72 0.46
CA ALA A 133 24.30 -15.96 -0.74
C ALA A 133 24.03 -14.47 -0.55
N GLY A 134 24.68 -13.66 -1.40
CA GLY A 134 24.49 -12.22 -1.47
C GLY A 134 25.10 -11.42 -0.31
N THR A 135 24.94 -10.12 -0.40
CA THR A 135 25.36 -9.15 0.62
C THR A 135 24.16 -8.81 1.52
N VAL A 136 24.37 -8.85 2.82
CA VAL A 136 23.38 -8.45 3.82
C VAL A 136 23.50 -6.96 4.14
N LEU A 137 22.38 -6.34 4.56
CA LEU A 137 22.39 -4.95 5.01
C LEU A 137 23.06 -4.81 6.38
N ASP A 138 23.75 -3.69 6.61
CA ASP A 138 24.30 -3.37 7.91
C ASP A 138 23.20 -3.01 8.94
N LYS A 139 23.57 -3.01 10.23
CA LYS A 139 22.63 -2.79 11.33
C LYS A 139 22.05 -1.38 11.33
N ALA A 140 22.82 -0.37 10.96
CA ALA A 140 22.38 1.02 10.90
C ALA A 140 21.32 1.17 9.81
N MET A 141 21.58 0.62 8.61
CA MET A 141 20.64 0.61 7.50
C MET A 141 19.31 -0.06 7.88
N LEU A 142 19.37 -1.18 8.60
CA LEU A 142 18.15 -1.89 9.04
C LEU A 142 17.33 -1.11 10.07
N LYS A 143 17.98 -0.30 10.90
CA LYS A 143 17.33 0.42 12.00
C LYS A 143 16.77 1.78 11.56
N ASP A 144 17.55 2.53 10.80
CA ASP A 144 17.34 3.97 10.63
C ASP A 144 16.82 4.35 9.25
N SER A 145 16.78 3.37 8.28
CA SER A 145 16.28 3.63 6.93
C SER A 145 14.83 3.18 6.74
N HIS A 146 14.19 3.79 5.74
CA HIS A 146 12.87 3.37 5.30
C HIS A 146 12.91 2.06 4.48
N ALA A 147 11.75 1.41 4.30
CA ALA A 147 11.63 0.16 3.56
C ALA A 147 12.09 0.30 2.09
N ILE A 148 11.84 1.43 1.46
CA ILE A 148 12.26 1.73 0.08
C ILE A 148 13.79 1.82 0.00
N ASP A 149 14.44 2.54 0.93
CA ASP A 149 15.90 2.67 0.97
C ASP A 149 16.57 1.31 1.20
N ARG A 150 15.96 0.50 2.07
CA ARG A 150 16.43 -0.86 2.35
C ARG A 150 16.38 -1.76 1.12
N ILE A 151 15.25 -1.80 0.42
CA ILE A 151 15.15 -2.62 -0.79
C ILE A 151 16.02 -2.08 -1.93
N ALA A 152 16.11 -0.76 -2.10
CA ALA A 152 16.98 -0.14 -3.10
C ALA A 152 18.44 -0.52 -2.87
N ARG A 153 18.95 -0.34 -1.64
CA ARG A 153 20.32 -0.70 -1.28
C ARG A 153 20.58 -2.19 -1.42
N PHE A 154 19.70 -3.02 -0.84
CA PHE A 154 19.83 -4.47 -0.88
C PHE A 154 19.83 -5.01 -2.31
N SER A 155 18.94 -4.54 -3.15
CA SER A 155 18.84 -4.99 -4.54
C SER A 155 20.04 -4.56 -5.38
N ALA A 156 20.55 -3.33 -5.19
CA ALA A 156 21.74 -2.85 -5.86
C ALA A 156 22.97 -3.72 -5.53
N GLU A 157 23.17 -4.05 -4.25
CA GLU A 157 24.27 -4.90 -3.80
C GLU A 157 24.14 -6.37 -4.23
N ASN A 158 22.94 -6.81 -4.62
CA ASN A 158 22.65 -8.21 -4.98
C ASN A 158 22.24 -8.43 -6.44
N GLY A 159 22.43 -7.42 -7.33
CA GLY A 159 22.31 -7.58 -8.78
C GLY A 159 20.90 -7.47 -9.36
N PHE A 160 19.93 -6.98 -8.58
CA PHE A 160 18.57 -6.70 -9.08
C PHE A 160 18.09 -5.27 -8.73
N GLY A 161 19.06 -4.36 -8.60
CA GLY A 161 18.80 -2.94 -8.40
C GLY A 161 18.05 -2.30 -9.58
N LEU A 162 17.31 -1.26 -9.28
CA LEU A 162 16.62 -0.43 -10.26
C LEU A 162 17.19 0.99 -10.20
N GLU A 163 17.56 1.55 -11.35
CA GLU A 163 18.00 2.95 -11.44
C GLU A 163 16.85 3.92 -11.19
N GLN A 164 15.69 3.60 -11.77
CA GLN A 164 14.46 4.39 -11.64
C GLN A 164 13.29 3.46 -11.30
N PRO A 165 13.05 3.19 -10.00
CA PRO A 165 11.89 2.40 -9.61
C PRO A 165 10.60 3.15 -9.94
N HIS A 166 9.67 2.48 -10.62
CA HIS A 166 8.40 3.04 -11.03
C HIS A 166 7.25 2.32 -10.34
N TRP A 167 6.45 3.08 -9.58
CA TRP A 167 5.26 2.57 -8.91
C TRP A 167 4.06 2.74 -9.81
N HIS A 168 3.53 1.63 -10.29
CA HIS A 168 2.38 1.60 -11.16
C HIS A 168 1.39 0.51 -10.72
N LEU A 169 0.11 0.81 -10.82
CA LEU A 169 -1.00 -0.12 -10.61
C LEU A 169 -2.06 0.12 -11.67
N ALA A 170 -2.51 -0.94 -12.33
CA ALA A 170 -3.67 -0.89 -13.20
C ALA A 170 -4.81 -1.72 -12.59
N PRO A 171 -6.02 -1.19 -12.49
CA PRO A 171 -7.19 -1.94 -12.05
C PRO A 171 -7.49 -3.10 -13.01
N LYS A 172 -8.18 -4.13 -12.50
CA LYS A 172 -8.70 -5.21 -13.35
C LYS A 172 -9.81 -4.70 -14.26
N ALA A 173 -9.86 -5.19 -15.51
CA ALA A 173 -10.89 -4.77 -16.47
C ALA A 173 -12.32 -4.94 -15.92
N GLN A 174 -12.62 -6.10 -15.31
CA GLN A 174 -13.93 -6.36 -14.71
C GLN A 174 -14.28 -5.35 -13.60
N ALA A 175 -13.29 -4.88 -12.84
CA ALA A 175 -13.54 -3.87 -11.80
C ALA A 175 -13.79 -2.48 -12.41
N ILE A 176 -13.16 -2.17 -13.55
CA ILE A 176 -13.46 -0.94 -14.32
C ILE A 176 -14.89 -0.97 -14.85
N ASP A 177 -15.34 -2.11 -15.38
CA ASP A 177 -16.73 -2.26 -15.84
C ASP A 177 -17.72 -2.02 -14.68
N TRP A 178 -17.45 -2.64 -13.53
CA TRP A 178 -18.23 -2.42 -12.32
C TRP A 178 -18.23 -0.95 -11.89
N ALA A 179 -17.08 -0.29 -11.86
CA ALA A 179 -16.96 1.12 -11.48
C ALA A 179 -17.74 2.01 -12.44
N THR A 180 -17.73 1.72 -13.75
CA THR A 180 -18.50 2.46 -14.74
C THR A 180 -20.00 2.33 -14.51
N MET A 181 -20.49 1.11 -14.22
CA MET A 181 -21.91 0.90 -13.88
C MET A 181 -22.29 1.64 -12.59
N TRP A 182 -21.45 1.51 -11.55
CA TRP A 182 -21.65 2.18 -10.28
C TRP A 182 -21.71 3.72 -10.43
N LEU A 183 -20.80 4.31 -11.22
CA LEU A 183 -20.80 5.75 -11.51
C LEU A 183 -22.07 6.18 -12.26
N ALA A 184 -22.56 5.34 -13.19
CA ALA A 184 -23.81 5.60 -13.89
C ALA A 184 -25.02 5.64 -12.94
N GLU A 185 -25.13 4.66 -12.05
CA GLU A 185 -26.19 4.56 -11.03
C GLU A 185 -26.21 5.74 -10.07
N HIS A 186 -25.04 6.34 -9.82
CA HIS A 186 -24.89 7.52 -8.94
C HIS A 186 -24.86 8.84 -9.68
N HIS A 187 -25.25 8.86 -10.98
CA HIS A 187 -25.28 10.06 -11.83
C HIS A 187 -23.92 10.79 -11.94
N LEU A 188 -22.82 10.02 -11.87
CA LEU A 188 -21.45 10.51 -11.96
C LEU A 188 -20.80 10.27 -13.33
N LEU A 189 -21.61 10.05 -14.38
CA LEU A 189 -21.17 10.02 -15.77
C LEU A 189 -21.70 11.22 -16.55
N ALA A 190 -20.83 11.78 -17.40
CA ALA A 190 -21.23 12.75 -18.40
C ALA A 190 -21.99 12.06 -19.57
N PRO A 191 -22.71 12.82 -20.40
CA PRO A 191 -23.46 12.26 -21.55
C PRO A 191 -22.60 11.45 -22.55
N ASN A 192 -21.29 11.70 -22.58
CA ASN A 192 -20.34 10.96 -23.43
C ASN A 192 -19.81 9.67 -22.76
N GLY A 193 -20.35 9.27 -21.61
CA GLY A 193 -19.97 8.09 -20.84
C GLY A 193 -18.68 8.23 -20.04
N ARG A 194 -18.04 9.39 -20.02
CA ARG A 194 -16.86 9.63 -19.18
C ARG A 194 -17.26 9.98 -17.75
N PRO A 195 -16.47 9.57 -16.74
CA PRO A 195 -16.70 10.03 -15.37
C PRO A 195 -16.69 11.55 -15.27
N LEU A 196 -17.66 12.09 -14.53
CA LEU A 196 -17.59 13.46 -14.04
C LEU A 196 -16.44 13.59 -13.05
N PRO A 197 -15.83 14.78 -12.90
CA PRO A 197 -14.80 15.00 -11.90
C PRO A 197 -15.30 14.68 -10.48
N TYR A 198 -14.51 13.93 -9.70
CA TYR A 198 -14.77 13.66 -8.29
C TYR A 198 -13.49 13.48 -7.50
N LEU A 199 -13.57 13.73 -6.19
CA LEU A 199 -12.50 13.49 -5.23
C LEU A 199 -12.75 12.18 -4.44
N ILE A 200 -11.69 11.61 -3.92
CA ILE A 200 -11.74 10.50 -2.96
C ILE A 200 -11.37 11.00 -1.57
N TYR A 201 -12.17 10.66 -0.58
CA TYR A 201 -11.78 10.70 0.83
C TYR A 201 -11.34 9.33 1.29
N GLY A 202 -10.08 9.22 1.76
CA GLY A 202 -9.51 8.03 2.37
C GLY A 202 -9.53 8.15 3.89
N ILE A 203 -10.63 7.79 4.50
CA ILE A 203 -10.89 8.01 5.95
C ILE A 203 -10.26 6.97 6.87
N GLY A 204 -9.89 5.80 6.32
CA GLY A 204 -9.35 4.69 7.08
C GLY A 204 -7.88 4.89 7.47
N ALA A 205 -7.50 4.35 8.63
CA ALA A 205 -6.11 4.15 9.03
C ALA A 205 -6.01 2.96 9.98
N MET A 206 -4.86 2.26 9.97
CA MET A 206 -4.63 1.09 10.84
C MET A 206 -4.65 1.46 12.33
N HIS A 207 -4.17 2.64 12.66
CA HIS A 207 -4.11 3.18 14.03
C HIS A 207 -5.04 4.39 14.15
N GLU A 208 -5.87 4.41 15.19
CA GLU A 208 -6.80 5.49 15.47
C GLU A 208 -6.10 6.87 15.55
N ALA A 209 -4.93 6.92 16.17
CA ALA A 209 -4.12 8.14 16.28
C ALA A 209 -3.65 8.73 14.94
N ARG A 210 -3.89 8.04 13.82
CA ARG A 210 -3.62 8.51 12.45
C ARG A 210 -4.91 8.84 11.69
N ARG A 211 -6.07 8.80 12.34
CA ARG A 211 -7.35 9.14 11.72
C ARG A 211 -7.67 10.58 11.99
N TRP A 212 -7.80 11.34 10.93
CA TRP A 212 -8.36 12.69 10.98
C TRP A 212 -9.84 12.60 11.33
N SER A 213 -10.34 13.50 12.16
CA SER A 213 -11.70 13.41 12.69
C SER A 213 -12.78 13.52 11.62
N ALA A 214 -13.94 12.96 11.93
CA ALA A 214 -15.11 13.05 11.04
C ALA A 214 -15.57 14.51 10.84
N GLU A 215 -15.49 15.31 11.90
CA GLU A 215 -15.81 16.72 11.90
C GLU A 215 -14.90 17.52 10.94
N ASN A 216 -13.62 17.21 10.93
CA ASN A 216 -12.65 17.86 10.05
C ASN A 216 -12.87 17.47 8.57
N PHE A 217 -13.16 16.19 8.27
CA PHE A 217 -13.54 15.77 6.92
C PHE A 217 -14.82 16.45 6.45
N ALA A 218 -15.81 16.58 7.34
CA ALA A 218 -17.08 17.27 7.05
C ALA A 218 -16.88 18.78 6.83
N ALA A 219 -16.04 19.42 7.65
CA ALA A 219 -15.71 20.85 7.48
C ALA A 219 -14.96 21.11 6.16
N LEU A 220 -14.00 20.25 5.80
CA LEU A 220 -13.30 20.32 4.53
C LEU A 220 -14.27 20.17 3.34
N ALA A 221 -15.23 19.25 3.41
CA ALA A 221 -16.27 19.12 2.38
C ALA A 221 -17.07 20.41 2.23
N GLY A 222 -17.38 21.10 3.33
CA GLY A 222 -18.03 22.41 3.33
C GLY A 222 -17.20 23.52 2.67
N LEU A 223 -15.88 23.51 2.81
CA LEU A 223 -14.98 24.43 2.12
C LEU A 223 -14.93 24.14 0.61
N ILE A 224 -14.83 22.86 0.23
CA ILE A 224 -14.83 22.42 -1.17
C ILE A 224 -16.13 22.83 -1.86
N ALA A 225 -17.28 22.58 -1.23
CA ALA A 225 -18.60 22.91 -1.80
C ALA A 225 -18.81 24.41 -2.09
N LYS A 226 -18.11 25.30 -1.40
CA LYS A 226 -18.14 26.74 -1.56
C LYS A 226 -17.07 27.29 -2.49
N SER A 227 -16.26 26.45 -3.06
CA SER A 227 -15.08 26.83 -3.84
C SER A 227 -15.22 26.47 -5.32
N ARG A 228 -14.22 26.86 -6.11
CA ARG A 228 -14.05 26.43 -7.51
C ARG A 228 -13.71 24.94 -7.67
N LEU A 229 -13.27 24.25 -6.61
CA LEU A 229 -13.02 22.83 -6.59
C LEU A 229 -14.29 22.02 -6.30
N THR A 230 -15.47 22.63 -6.37
CA THR A 230 -16.74 21.95 -6.07
C THR A 230 -16.94 20.75 -7.00
N MET A 231 -16.97 19.58 -6.43
CA MET A 231 -17.22 18.29 -7.10
C MET A 231 -17.68 17.26 -6.07
N PRO A 232 -18.36 16.18 -6.49
CA PRO A 232 -18.70 15.08 -5.61
C PRO A 232 -17.48 14.48 -4.93
N ILE A 233 -17.65 14.04 -3.69
CA ILE A 233 -16.61 13.40 -2.88
C ILE A 233 -17.05 11.97 -2.56
N LEU A 234 -16.33 10.98 -3.04
CA LEU A 234 -16.55 9.58 -2.73
C LEU A 234 -15.79 9.22 -1.44
N ILE A 235 -16.52 8.83 -0.41
CA ILE A 235 -15.91 8.41 0.87
C ILE A 235 -15.68 6.90 0.81
N ILE A 236 -14.44 6.48 0.53
CA ILE A 236 -14.08 5.06 0.49
C ILE A 236 -13.81 4.55 1.90
N ALA A 237 -14.55 3.54 2.31
CA ALA A 237 -14.48 2.93 3.62
C ALA A 237 -14.59 1.40 3.57
N ALA A 238 -13.93 0.73 4.52
CA ALA A 238 -14.18 -0.68 4.79
C ALA A 238 -15.49 -0.85 5.59
N PRO A 239 -16.14 -2.03 5.57
CA PRO A 239 -17.38 -2.25 6.31
C PRO A 239 -17.32 -1.94 7.81
N ASN A 240 -16.17 -2.13 8.44
CA ASN A 240 -15.97 -1.79 9.85
C ASN A 240 -15.73 -0.30 10.10
N GLU A 241 -15.71 0.54 9.08
CA GLU A 241 -15.53 2.00 9.14
C GLU A 241 -16.83 2.76 8.85
N GLU A 242 -17.94 2.07 8.63
CA GLU A 242 -19.26 2.65 8.36
C GLU A 242 -19.69 3.69 9.39
N HIS A 243 -19.35 3.48 10.67
CA HIS A 243 -19.65 4.45 11.73
C HIS A 243 -18.92 5.80 11.54
N ILE A 244 -17.73 5.80 10.92
CA ILE A 244 -16.98 7.04 10.60
C ILE A 244 -17.66 7.75 9.44
N VAL A 245 -18.08 6.99 8.41
CA VAL A 245 -18.84 7.54 7.27
C VAL A 245 -20.09 8.24 7.77
N ASN A 246 -20.88 7.56 8.64
CA ASN A 246 -22.11 8.12 9.20
C ASN A 246 -21.84 9.39 10.02
N ALA A 247 -20.74 9.46 10.77
CA ALA A 247 -20.35 10.65 11.51
C ALA A 247 -20.00 11.83 10.57
N ILE A 248 -19.26 11.57 9.49
CA ILE A 248 -18.94 12.59 8.45
C ILE A 248 -20.24 13.11 7.80
N MET A 249 -21.13 12.20 7.39
CA MET A 249 -22.41 12.56 6.76
C MET A 249 -23.29 13.40 7.67
N ALA A 250 -23.32 13.08 8.97
CA ALA A 250 -24.10 13.81 9.95
C ALA A 250 -23.55 15.21 10.25
N ALA A 251 -22.22 15.39 10.18
CA ALA A 251 -21.55 16.67 10.45
C ALA A 251 -21.44 17.57 9.21
N ALA A 252 -21.62 17.02 7.99
CA ALA A 252 -21.39 17.76 6.75
C ALA A 252 -22.46 18.83 6.52
N PRO A 253 -22.08 20.08 6.14
CA PRO A 253 -23.04 21.16 5.84
C PRO A 253 -23.91 20.86 4.62
N LYS A 254 -23.40 20.03 3.68
CA LYS A 254 -24.11 19.63 2.46
C LYS A 254 -23.85 18.16 2.17
N PRO A 255 -24.54 17.25 2.88
CA PRO A 255 -24.31 15.81 2.73
C PRO A 255 -24.56 15.28 1.31
N SER A 256 -25.36 15.98 0.49
CA SER A 256 -25.65 15.58 -0.91
C SER A 256 -24.42 15.54 -1.82
N ASP A 257 -23.34 16.22 -1.48
CA ASP A 257 -22.09 16.21 -2.24
C ASP A 257 -21.15 15.06 -1.82
N LEU A 258 -21.53 14.31 -0.77
CA LEU A 258 -20.78 13.18 -0.23
C LEU A 258 -21.46 11.87 -0.64
N VAL A 259 -20.70 10.96 -1.23
CA VAL A 259 -21.19 9.66 -1.67
C VAL A 259 -20.44 8.56 -0.93
N PRO A 260 -21.07 7.86 0.02
CA PRO A 260 -20.45 6.71 0.70
C PRO A 260 -20.17 5.55 -0.25
N VAL A 261 -18.98 4.96 -0.17
CA VAL A 261 -18.57 3.81 -0.98
C VAL A 261 -18.03 2.73 -0.06
N ILE A 262 -18.85 1.72 0.21
CA ILE A 262 -18.48 0.54 0.98
C ILE A 262 -18.49 -0.64 0.03
N CYS A 263 -17.33 -0.97 -0.53
CA CYS A 263 -17.16 -2.03 -1.51
C CYS A 263 -15.84 -2.78 -1.27
N PRO A 264 -15.63 -3.95 -1.89
CA PRO A 264 -14.34 -4.62 -1.90
C PRO A 264 -13.23 -3.72 -2.47
N LEU A 265 -11.99 -3.94 -2.00
CA LEU A 265 -10.85 -3.09 -2.40
C LEU A 265 -10.59 -3.11 -3.92
N THR A 266 -10.89 -4.22 -4.59
CA THR A 266 -10.74 -4.34 -6.05
C THR A 266 -11.58 -3.31 -6.79
N GLU A 267 -12.84 -3.16 -6.39
CA GLU A 267 -13.80 -2.19 -6.92
C GLU A 267 -13.43 -0.76 -6.50
N ALA A 268 -13.01 -0.58 -5.25
CA ALA A 268 -12.52 0.71 -4.77
C ALA A 268 -11.34 1.22 -5.60
N VAL A 269 -10.37 0.35 -5.93
CA VAL A 269 -9.22 0.70 -6.78
C VAL A 269 -9.66 1.15 -8.16
N ALA A 270 -10.71 0.55 -8.74
CA ALA A 270 -11.24 0.95 -10.04
C ALA A 270 -11.91 2.33 -10.00
N LEU A 271 -12.67 2.66 -8.95
CA LEU A 271 -13.18 4.02 -8.73
C LEU A 271 -12.03 5.00 -8.49
N MET A 272 -11.07 4.65 -7.65
CA MET A 272 -9.91 5.49 -7.37
C MET A 272 -9.10 5.82 -8.63
N SER A 273 -8.98 4.89 -9.58
CA SER A 273 -8.24 5.11 -10.83
C SER A 273 -8.85 6.12 -11.79
N GLN A 274 -10.12 6.45 -11.61
CA GLN A 274 -10.87 7.40 -12.42
C GLN A 274 -11.10 8.75 -11.70
N ALA A 275 -10.61 8.90 -10.47
CA ALA A 275 -10.75 10.10 -9.67
C ALA A 275 -9.83 11.24 -10.12
N ASN A 276 -10.19 12.46 -9.79
CA ASN A 276 -9.36 13.66 -10.02
C ASN A 276 -8.33 13.88 -8.93
N GLY A 277 -8.53 13.30 -7.75
CA GLY A 277 -7.62 13.44 -6.63
C GLY A 277 -8.08 12.70 -5.38
N PHE A 278 -7.23 12.74 -4.38
CA PHE A 278 -7.45 12.08 -3.10
C PHE A 278 -7.01 12.98 -1.95
N VAL A 279 -7.79 12.99 -0.90
CA VAL A 279 -7.38 13.53 0.40
C VAL A 279 -7.67 12.48 1.46
N GLY A 280 -6.70 12.19 2.32
CA GLY A 280 -6.95 11.22 3.37
C GLY A 280 -5.76 10.92 4.27
N ASN A 281 -5.99 10.00 5.19
CA ASN A 281 -5.02 9.58 6.18
C ASN A 281 -3.83 8.82 5.57
N ASP A 282 -2.69 8.81 6.28
CA ASP A 282 -1.57 7.92 5.98
C ASP A 282 -2.00 6.45 6.06
N SER A 283 -2.36 5.89 4.92
CA SER A 283 -3.01 4.58 4.78
C SER A 283 -2.61 3.83 3.52
N GLY A 284 -3.08 2.59 3.38
CA GLY A 284 -2.91 1.81 2.15
C GLY A 284 -3.54 2.46 0.93
N LEU A 285 -4.69 3.15 1.07
CA LEU A 285 -5.37 3.82 -0.03
C LEU A 285 -4.54 4.99 -0.58
N LEU A 286 -3.89 5.77 0.27
CA LEU A 286 -2.97 6.84 -0.14
C LEU A 286 -1.85 6.29 -1.05
N ASN A 287 -1.26 5.16 -0.65
CA ASN A 287 -0.19 4.52 -1.45
C ASN A 287 -0.73 3.92 -2.77
N ILE A 288 -1.96 3.40 -2.77
CA ILE A 288 -2.64 2.94 -3.99
C ILE A 288 -2.82 4.12 -4.97
N MET A 289 -3.31 5.27 -4.50
CA MET A 289 -3.50 6.46 -5.35
C MET A 289 -2.19 6.90 -6.01
N ALA A 290 -1.08 6.89 -5.25
CA ALA A 290 0.23 7.20 -5.78
C ALA A 290 0.65 6.25 -6.92
N CYS A 291 0.30 4.93 -6.82
CA CYS A 291 0.55 3.94 -7.86
C CYS A 291 -0.42 4.05 -9.06
N LEU A 292 -1.60 4.61 -8.87
CA LEU A 292 -2.56 4.89 -9.94
C LEU A 292 -2.21 6.18 -10.72
N ASN A 293 -1.16 6.89 -10.31
CA ASN A 293 -0.73 8.18 -10.86
C ASN A 293 -1.81 9.28 -10.71
N ILE A 294 -2.58 9.22 -9.64
CA ILE A 294 -3.59 10.22 -9.30
C ILE A 294 -3.04 11.08 -8.16
N PRO A 295 -3.13 12.42 -8.26
CA PRO A 295 -2.66 13.32 -7.21
C PRO A 295 -3.33 13.01 -5.86
N ALA A 296 -2.54 12.76 -4.84
CA ALA A 296 -3.01 12.31 -3.54
C ALA A 296 -2.38 13.12 -2.40
N LEU A 297 -3.20 13.84 -1.65
CA LEU A 297 -2.79 14.57 -0.46
C LEU A 297 -2.96 13.68 0.78
N GLY A 298 -1.84 13.27 1.36
CA GLY A 298 -1.79 12.50 2.61
C GLY A 298 -1.64 13.39 3.83
N LEU A 299 -2.37 13.09 4.88
CA LEU A 299 -2.31 13.74 6.18
C LEU A 299 -1.44 12.92 7.13
N PHE A 300 -0.35 13.52 7.61
CA PHE A 300 0.67 12.84 8.42
C PHE A 300 0.83 13.48 9.79
N SER A 301 0.86 12.67 10.85
CA SER A 301 1.07 13.15 12.23
C SER A 301 2.40 12.71 12.84
N LYS A 302 2.70 11.43 12.82
CA LYS A 302 3.90 10.82 13.44
C LYS A 302 4.80 10.06 12.49
N SER A 303 4.28 9.64 11.35
CA SER A 303 5.07 8.97 10.31
C SER A 303 5.75 10.01 9.42
N LYS A 304 7.02 9.77 9.12
CA LYS A 304 7.69 10.57 8.10
C LYS A 304 7.05 10.26 6.75
N PRO A 305 6.58 11.28 6.00
CA PRO A 305 6.07 11.08 4.65
C PRO A 305 7.16 10.50 3.75
N LEU A 306 6.73 9.67 2.80
CA LEU A 306 7.61 9.09 1.80
C LEU A 306 7.48 9.83 0.49
N GLU A 307 8.59 10.28 -0.04
CA GLU A 307 8.67 11.01 -1.30
C GLU A 307 9.14 10.07 -2.42
N TYR A 308 8.33 9.05 -2.74
CA TYR A 308 8.67 8.05 -3.76
C TYR A 308 7.87 8.21 -5.07
N SER A 309 6.83 9.02 -5.07
CA SER A 309 5.97 9.26 -6.22
C SER A 309 5.72 10.75 -6.40
N PRO A 310 5.75 11.27 -7.63
CA PRO A 310 5.41 12.67 -7.92
C PRO A 310 3.92 12.98 -7.72
N TYR A 311 3.10 11.96 -7.53
CA TYR A 311 1.66 12.08 -7.26
C TYR A 311 1.33 12.07 -5.76
N LEU A 312 2.33 11.88 -4.89
CA LEU A 312 2.14 11.87 -3.45
C LEU A 312 2.50 13.24 -2.87
N TYR A 313 1.50 13.96 -2.46
CA TYR A 313 1.62 15.23 -1.74
C TYR A 313 1.42 14.99 -0.25
N LYS A 314 2.05 15.81 0.57
CA LYS A 314 1.99 15.68 2.01
C LYS A 314 1.52 16.96 2.68
N LEU A 315 0.80 16.79 3.78
CA LEU A 315 0.61 17.79 4.80
C LEU A 315 0.98 17.14 6.13
N GLU A 316 2.00 17.68 6.78
CA GLU A 316 2.55 17.16 8.04
C GLU A 316 2.58 18.24 9.11
N LEU A 317 2.37 17.81 10.36
CA LEU A 317 2.59 18.70 11.50
C LEU A 317 4.08 18.80 11.77
N PHE A 318 4.58 20.02 11.87
CA PHE A 318 5.94 20.26 12.32
C PHE A 318 6.05 19.87 13.81
N ALA A 319 6.97 18.95 14.10
CA ALA A 319 7.09 18.22 15.38
C ALA A 319 7.60 19.03 16.58
N GLU A 320 7.64 20.37 16.54
CA GLU A 320 8.15 21.19 17.63
C GLU A 320 7.13 21.51 18.76
N GLN A 321 5.87 21.12 18.59
CA GLN A 321 4.86 21.30 19.64
C GLN A 321 4.48 19.95 20.23
N ASP A 322 4.63 19.82 21.56
CA ASP A 322 4.22 18.64 22.33
C ASP A 322 2.70 18.59 22.44
N TYR A 323 2.05 18.10 21.38
CA TYR A 323 0.63 17.78 21.39
C TYR A 323 0.45 16.43 22.04
N GLY A 324 -0.11 16.34 23.24
CA GLY A 324 -0.34 15.10 23.96
C GLY A 324 -0.88 13.94 23.09
N SER A 325 -0.82 12.73 23.59
CA SER A 325 -1.00 11.47 22.84
C SER A 325 -2.34 11.25 22.12
N LYS A 326 -3.34 12.13 22.28
CA LYS A 326 -4.62 12.12 21.55
C LYS A 326 -4.74 13.38 20.69
N GLY A 327 -4.97 13.21 19.39
CA GLY A 327 -5.41 14.31 18.53
C GLY A 327 -4.33 15.05 17.73
N LEU A 328 -3.10 14.54 17.65
CA LEU A 328 -2.05 15.22 16.86
C LEU A 328 -2.45 15.47 15.41
N ILE A 329 -3.14 14.52 14.78
CA ILE A 329 -3.58 14.67 13.38
C ILE A 329 -4.71 15.70 13.24
N ASP A 330 -5.55 15.88 14.27
CA ASP A 330 -6.65 16.85 14.25
C ASP A 330 -6.16 18.30 14.42
N SER A 331 -4.88 18.51 14.71
CA SER A 331 -4.26 19.84 14.66
C SER A 331 -4.00 20.30 13.21
N ILE A 332 -4.08 19.40 12.23
CA ILE A 332 -4.18 19.77 10.81
C ILE A 332 -5.59 20.30 10.60
N THR A 333 -5.73 21.58 10.33
CA THR A 333 -7.05 22.22 10.17
C THR A 333 -7.62 21.94 8.77
N PRO A 334 -8.96 21.91 8.61
CA PRO A 334 -9.57 21.83 7.28
C PRO A 334 -9.13 22.94 6.33
N GLU A 335 -8.85 24.14 6.88
CA GLU A 335 -8.35 25.29 6.13
C GLU A 335 -6.94 25.06 5.58
N ASP A 336 -6.04 24.45 6.35
CA ASP A 336 -4.69 24.11 5.91
C ASP A 336 -4.73 23.06 4.80
N VAL A 337 -5.59 22.03 4.96
CA VAL A 337 -5.81 21.01 3.94
C VAL A 337 -6.37 21.63 2.68
N PHE A 338 -7.36 22.49 2.80
CA PHE A 338 -7.98 23.16 1.67
C PHE A 338 -7.00 24.10 0.94
N ALA A 339 -6.21 24.87 1.66
CA ALA A 339 -5.16 25.71 1.08
C ALA A 339 -4.16 24.87 0.27
N ARG A 340 -3.72 23.73 0.84
CA ARG A 340 -2.80 22.80 0.14
C ARG A 340 -3.46 22.17 -1.09
N MET A 341 -4.76 21.87 -1.04
CA MET A 341 -5.51 21.38 -2.20
C MET A 341 -5.51 22.40 -3.35
N LEU A 342 -5.67 23.69 -3.07
CA LEU A 342 -5.64 24.73 -4.11
C LEU A 342 -4.28 24.85 -4.80
N GLU A 343 -3.19 24.49 -4.13
CA GLU A 343 -1.85 24.43 -4.74
C GLU A 343 -1.67 23.19 -5.63
N ILE A 344 -2.20 22.03 -5.21
CA ILE A 344 -2.09 20.76 -5.93
C ILE A 344 -3.01 20.72 -7.16
N TRP A 345 -4.21 21.27 -7.03
CA TRP A 345 -5.22 21.36 -8.10
C TRP A 345 -5.46 22.83 -8.47
N PRO A 346 -4.47 23.52 -9.07
CA PRO A 346 -4.69 24.85 -9.62
C PRO A 346 -5.73 24.76 -10.73
N ASP A 347 -6.41 25.86 -11.01
CA ASP A 347 -7.51 25.93 -11.95
C ASP A 347 -7.34 25.01 -13.16
N ARG A 348 -8.24 24.03 -13.30
CA ARG A 348 -8.52 23.41 -14.58
C ARG A 348 -9.66 24.19 -15.22
N SER A 349 -9.32 25.31 -15.83
CA SER A 349 -10.21 26.05 -16.75
C SER A 349 -10.49 25.20 -18.00
#